data_fbb10c4eb00d4cb964fea4dd5330b196
#
_entry.id   fbb10c4eb00d4cb964fea4dd5330b196
#
_cell.length_a   1.000
_cell.length_b   1.000
_cell.length_c   1.000
_cell.angle_alpha   90.00
_cell.angle_beta   90.00
_cell.angle_gamma   90.00
#
_symmetry.space_group_name_H-M   'P 1'
#
loop_
_entity.id
_entity.type
_entity.pdbx_description
1 polymer ?
#
loop_
_entity_poly.entity_id
_entity_poly.type
_entity_poly.pdbx_seq_one_letter_code
_entity_poly.pdbx_strand_id
1 'polypeptide(L)'
;MNQKEKKDYFEEFFTDISSVLEDLCQSGFHTVHDSTLQELKEKGDAAIQCGMPYLSELLHNLHRELSENRHRTSYDKKADTLSAEYYAKLVEYMELGMKKTAYDRGKNYYLDK
;
A
#
# COMPACT_ATOMS: atom_id res chain seq x y z
N MET A 1 18.12 -12.72 -11.64
CA MET A 1 16.76 -13.02 -11.17
C MET A 1 15.87 -13.32 -12.37
N ASN A 2 15.22 -14.48 -12.41
CA ASN A 2 14.35 -14.81 -13.54
C ASN A 2 12.97 -14.12 -13.37
N GLN A 3 12.15 -14.17 -14.43
CA GLN A 3 10.85 -13.49 -14.43
C GLN A 3 9.89 -14.05 -13.38
N LYS A 4 9.98 -15.33 -13.07
CA LYS A 4 9.13 -15.99 -12.08
C LYS A 4 9.44 -15.46 -10.67
N GLU A 5 10.71 -15.35 -10.31
CA GLU A 5 11.12 -14.80 -9.02
C GLU A 5 10.69 -13.35 -8.87
N LYS A 6 10.79 -12.58 -9.95
CA LYS A 6 10.39 -11.17 -9.95
C LYS A 6 8.88 -11.03 -9.73
N LYS A 7 8.07 -11.89 -10.38
CA LYS A 7 6.61 -11.88 -10.20
C LYS A 7 6.21 -12.28 -8.78
N ASP A 8 6.87 -13.32 -8.22
CA ASP A 8 6.61 -13.77 -6.86
C ASP A 8 6.94 -12.67 -5.85
N TYR A 9 8.02 -11.92 -6.09
CA TYR A 9 8.41 -10.78 -5.26
C TYR A 9 7.32 -9.70 -5.26
N PHE A 10 6.81 -9.33 -6.42
CA PHE A 10 5.75 -8.32 -6.52
C PHE A 10 4.47 -8.78 -5.84
N GLU A 11 4.10 -10.05 -5.98
CA GLU A 11 2.91 -10.57 -5.31
C GLU A 11 3.04 -10.52 -3.81
N GLU A 12 4.19 -10.94 -3.29
CA GLU A 12 4.46 -10.88 -1.86
C GLU A 12 4.42 -9.43 -1.37
N PHE A 13 5.03 -8.52 -2.14
CA PHE A 13 5.04 -7.10 -1.82
C PHE A 13 3.62 -6.53 -1.74
N PHE A 14 2.79 -6.82 -2.75
CA PHE A 14 1.40 -6.37 -2.77
C PHE A 14 0.58 -7.00 -1.65
N THR A 15 0.80 -8.27 -1.36
CA THR A 15 0.13 -8.95 -0.26
C THR A 15 0.47 -8.32 1.08
N ASP A 16 1.73 -7.98 1.29
CA ASP A 16 2.19 -7.31 2.51
C ASP A 16 1.54 -5.94 2.68
N ILE A 17 1.47 -5.15 1.60
CA ILE A 17 0.80 -3.85 1.65
C ILE A 17 -0.68 -4.02 1.95
N SER A 18 -1.35 -4.99 1.31
CA SER A 18 -2.76 -5.25 1.56
C SER A 18 -3.02 -5.62 3.03
N SER A 19 -2.11 -6.38 3.64
CA SER A 19 -2.20 -6.72 5.07
C SER A 19 -2.11 -5.48 5.95
N VAL A 20 -1.21 -4.55 5.63
CA VAL A 20 -1.07 -3.28 6.36
C VAL A 20 -2.35 -2.47 6.26
N LEU A 21 -2.93 -2.39 5.06
CA LEU A 21 -4.18 -1.65 4.85
C LEU A 21 -5.34 -2.30 5.60
N GLU A 22 -5.39 -3.63 5.67
CA GLU A 22 -6.39 -4.35 6.44
C GLU A 22 -6.25 -4.07 7.94
N ASP A 23 -5.02 -4.05 8.46
CA ASP A 23 -4.75 -3.70 9.86
C ASP A 23 -5.25 -2.29 10.17
N LEU A 24 -5.03 -1.33 9.27
CA LEU A 24 -5.53 0.03 9.42
C LEU A 24 -7.05 0.08 9.45
N CYS A 25 -7.70 -0.71 8.61
CA CYS A 25 -9.16 -0.78 8.57
C CYS A 25 -9.71 -1.31 9.89
N GLN A 26 -9.07 -2.29 10.49
CA GLN A 26 -9.51 -2.90 11.74
C GLN A 26 -9.25 -2.01 12.95
N SER A 27 -8.08 -1.36 13.02
CA SER A 27 -7.71 -0.53 14.16
C SER A 27 -8.28 0.89 14.11
N GLY A 28 -8.57 1.39 12.91
CA GLY A 28 -8.97 2.77 12.70
C GLY A 28 -7.77 3.71 12.57
N PHE A 29 -8.02 4.90 12.03
CA PHE A 29 -6.95 5.87 11.74
C PHE A 29 -6.42 6.57 12.98
N HIS A 30 -7.18 6.56 14.08
CA HIS A 30 -6.79 7.23 15.32
C HIS A 30 -6.00 6.34 16.28
N THR A 31 -6.08 5.02 16.09
CA THR A 31 -5.45 4.05 16.98
C THR A 31 -4.42 3.19 16.25
N VAL A 32 -3.68 3.82 15.34
CA VAL A 32 -2.67 3.13 14.52
C VAL A 32 -1.48 2.75 15.39
N HIS A 33 -1.03 1.50 15.28
CA HIS A 33 0.14 1.01 16.00
C HIS A 33 1.44 1.52 15.37
N ASP A 34 2.48 1.67 16.19
CA ASP A 34 3.81 2.09 15.72
C ASP A 34 4.34 1.14 14.65
N SER A 35 4.12 -0.15 14.80
CA SER A 35 4.56 -1.15 13.83
C SER A 35 3.90 -0.95 12.47
N THR A 36 2.62 -0.57 12.45
CA THR A 36 1.89 -0.30 11.20
C THR A 36 2.46 0.93 10.50
N LEU A 37 2.74 1.99 11.26
CA LEU A 37 3.36 3.20 10.71
C LEU A 37 4.75 2.90 10.14
N GLN A 38 5.54 2.10 10.83
CA GLN A 38 6.85 1.70 10.37
C GLN A 38 6.77 0.90 9.06
N GLU A 39 5.81 -0.01 8.95
CA GLU A 39 5.60 -0.79 7.73
C GLU A 39 5.18 0.09 6.55
N LEU A 40 4.32 1.09 6.77
CA LEU A 40 3.95 2.02 5.71
C LEU A 40 5.17 2.74 5.16
N LYS A 41 6.05 3.21 6.03
CA LYS A 41 7.28 3.88 5.63
C LYS A 41 8.21 2.95 4.87
N GLU A 42 8.42 1.75 5.38
CA GLU A 42 9.29 0.75 4.76
C GLU A 42 8.78 0.34 3.38
N LYS A 43 7.47 0.11 3.27
CA LYS A 43 6.87 -0.25 1.97
C LYS A 43 6.93 0.92 0.99
N GLY A 44 6.79 2.15 1.48
CA GLY A 44 6.96 3.34 0.65
C GLY A 44 8.38 3.44 0.08
N ASP A 45 9.39 3.22 0.93
CA ASP A 45 10.80 3.23 0.50
C ASP A 45 11.06 2.10 -0.50
N ALA A 46 10.53 0.90 -0.25
CA ALA A 46 10.68 -0.24 -1.14
C ALA A 46 10.01 -0.02 -2.49
N ALA A 47 8.89 0.69 -2.53
CA ALA A 47 8.17 0.97 -3.77
C ALA A 47 9.02 1.80 -4.74
N ILE A 48 9.81 2.74 -4.24
CA ILE A 48 10.72 3.52 -5.07
C ILE A 48 11.74 2.59 -5.74
N GLN A 49 12.31 1.68 -4.97
CA GLN A 49 13.32 0.75 -5.48
C GLN A 49 12.73 -0.24 -6.49
N CYS A 50 11.43 -0.52 -6.37
CA CYS A 50 10.72 -1.38 -7.31
C CYS A 50 10.24 -0.66 -8.56
N GLY A 51 10.52 0.64 -8.70
CA GLY A 51 10.11 1.43 -9.85
C GLY A 51 8.64 1.83 -9.81
N MET A 52 8.06 1.96 -8.63
CA MET A 52 6.66 2.36 -8.44
C MET A 52 6.57 3.66 -7.63
N PRO A 53 6.97 4.80 -8.24
CA PRO A 53 7.03 6.06 -7.49
C PRO A 53 5.66 6.56 -7.03
N TYR A 54 4.60 6.30 -7.79
CA TYR A 54 3.25 6.71 -7.39
C TYR A 54 2.79 5.96 -6.14
N LEU A 55 3.05 4.66 -6.09
CA LEU A 55 2.73 3.86 -4.90
C LEU A 55 3.52 4.36 -3.68
N SER A 56 4.80 4.67 -3.87
CA SER A 56 5.65 5.23 -2.82
C SER A 56 5.05 6.54 -2.28
N GLU A 57 4.62 7.42 -3.17
CA GLU A 57 4.02 8.70 -2.79
C GLU A 57 2.76 8.49 -1.95
N LEU A 58 1.88 7.58 -2.38
CA LEU A 58 0.65 7.28 -1.64
C LEU A 58 0.95 6.73 -0.24
N LEU A 59 1.89 5.79 -0.15
CA LEU A 59 2.26 5.18 1.14
C LEU A 59 2.89 6.20 2.08
N HIS A 60 3.79 7.03 1.58
CA HIS A 60 4.43 8.07 2.39
C HIS A 60 3.45 9.15 2.82
N ASN A 61 2.53 9.54 1.95
CA ASN A 61 1.51 10.53 2.28
C ASN A 61 0.57 10.01 3.37
N LEU A 62 0.15 8.76 3.26
CA LEU A 62 -0.69 8.14 4.30
C LEU A 62 0.07 8.06 5.62
N HIS A 63 1.33 7.63 5.59
CA HIS A 63 2.19 7.57 6.78
C HIS A 63 2.26 8.93 7.46
N ARG A 64 2.51 9.98 6.68
CA ARG A 64 2.63 11.34 7.22
C ARG A 64 1.33 11.80 7.88
N GLU A 65 0.19 11.62 7.20
CA GLU A 65 -1.10 12.05 7.74
C GLU A 65 -1.45 11.30 9.02
N LEU A 66 -1.23 10.00 9.06
CA LEU A 66 -1.52 9.20 10.25
C LEU A 66 -0.58 9.55 11.41
N SER A 67 0.70 9.81 11.12
CA SER A 67 1.67 10.21 12.14
C SER A 67 1.30 11.57 12.75
N GLU A 68 0.90 12.54 11.92
CA GLU A 68 0.47 13.85 12.39
C GLU A 68 -0.80 13.76 13.21
N ASN A 69 -1.77 12.92 12.79
CA ASN A 69 -3.03 12.75 13.51
C ASN A 69 -2.84 12.18 14.92
N ARG A 70 -1.84 11.31 15.10
CA ARG A 70 -1.57 10.73 16.43
C ARG A 70 -1.18 11.77 17.47
N HIS A 71 -0.58 12.86 17.03
CA HIS A 71 -0.10 13.93 17.92
C HIS A 71 -1.12 15.05 18.13
N ARG A 72 -2.26 14.97 17.47
CA ARG A 72 -3.31 15.99 17.64
C ARG A 72 -4.14 15.70 18.88
N THR A 73 -4.40 16.75 19.63
CA THR A 73 -5.18 16.66 20.86
C THR A 73 -6.67 16.89 20.61
N SER A 74 -7.05 17.40 19.44
CA SER A 74 -8.43 17.67 19.07
C SER A 74 -8.78 16.99 17.75
N TYR A 75 -10.06 16.63 17.59
CA TYR A 75 -10.57 16.02 16.37
C TYR A 75 -10.47 17.03 15.21
N ASP A 76 -9.93 16.58 14.09
CA ASP A 76 -9.83 17.38 12.88
C ASP A 76 -10.45 16.57 11.71
N LYS A 77 -11.66 16.97 11.33
CA LYS A 77 -12.41 16.33 10.26
C LYS A 77 -11.67 16.38 8.92
N LYS A 78 -10.97 17.48 8.65
CA LYS A 78 -10.22 17.65 7.39
C LYS A 78 -9.06 16.65 7.30
N ALA A 79 -8.34 16.44 8.40
CA ALA A 79 -7.25 15.49 8.47
C ALA A 79 -7.76 14.04 8.30
N ASP A 80 -8.89 13.71 8.92
CA ASP A 80 -9.51 12.41 8.74
C ASP A 80 -9.91 12.16 7.29
N THR A 81 -10.46 13.18 6.63
CA THR A 81 -10.84 13.11 5.22
C THR A 81 -9.61 12.84 4.34
N LEU A 82 -8.49 13.52 4.59
CA LEU A 82 -7.25 13.30 3.85
C LEU A 82 -6.71 11.88 4.02
N SER A 83 -6.70 11.39 5.25
CA SER A 83 -6.25 10.03 5.53
C SER A 83 -7.13 9.01 4.78
N ALA A 84 -8.44 9.21 4.81
CA ALA A 84 -9.38 8.33 4.12
C ALA A 84 -9.18 8.38 2.59
N GLU A 85 -8.90 9.56 2.04
CA GLU A 85 -8.65 9.71 0.61
C GLU A 85 -7.39 8.96 0.18
N TYR A 86 -6.29 9.10 0.92
CA TYR A 86 -5.06 8.37 0.61
C TYR A 86 -5.25 6.87 0.75
N TYR A 87 -5.97 6.44 1.77
CA TYR A 87 -6.29 5.04 1.99
C TYR A 87 -7.09 4.48 0.80
N ALA A 88 -8.14 5.18 0.38
CA ALA A 88 -8.97 4.75 -0.74
C ALA A 88 -8.18 4.65 -2.04
N LYS A 89 -7.30 5.61 -2.30
CA LYS A 89 -6.43 5.59 -3.49
C LYS A 89 -5.47 4.40 -3.46
N LEU A 90 -4.94 4.08 -2.28
CA LEU A 90 -4.07 2.92 -2.11
C LEU A 90 -4.80 1.62 -2.39
N VAL A 91 -6.01 1.46 -1.83
CA VAL A 91 -6.83 0.26 -2.06
C VAL A 91 -7.10 0.10 -3.55
N GLU A 92 -7.51 1.18 -4.23
CA GLU A 92 -7.76 1.16 -5.67
C GLU A 92 -6.50 0.79 -6.45
N TYR A 93 -5.37 1.39 -6.13
CA TYR A 93 -4.10 1.10 -6.79
C TYR A 93 -3.71 -0.37 -6.63
N MET A 94 -3.86 -0.89 -5.40
CA MET A 94 -3.53 -2.28 -5.12
C MET A 94 -4.43 -3.26 -5.88
N GLU A 95 -5.73 -2.97 -5.97
CA GLU A 95 -6.64 -3.79 -6.75
C GLU A 95 -6.26 -3.84 -8.22
N LEU A 96 -5.93 -2.68 -8.80
CA LEU A 96 -5.49 -2.61 -10.20
C LEU A 96 -4.18 -3.35 -10.42
N GLY A 97 -3.24 -3.21 -9.50
CA GLY A 97 -1.95 -3.91 -9.58
C GLY A 97 -2.10 -5.42 -9.52
N MET A 98 -2.96 -5.92 -8.62
CA MET A 98 -3.20 -7.33 -8.50
C MET A 98 -3.93 -7.90 -9.72
N LYS A 99 -4.90 -7.16 -10.27
CA LYS A 99 -5.59 -7.55 -11.50
C LYS A 99 -4.63 -7.63 -12.68
N LYS A 100 -3.72 -6.67 -12.79
CA LYS A 100 -2.72 -6.67 -13.85
C LYS A 100 -1.80 -7.88 -13.75
N THR A 101 -1.35 -8.22 -12.53
CA THR A 101 -0.51 -9.38 -12.29
C THR A 101 -1.23 -10.67 -12.70
N ALA A 102 -2.48 -10.81 -12.31
CA ALA A 102 -3.30 -11.96 -12.68
C ALA A 102 -3.50 -12.06 -14.21
N TYR A 103 -3.75 -10.91 -14.86
CA TYR A 103 -3.91 -10.87 -16.32
C TYR A 103 -2.63 -11.29 -17.03
N ASP A 104 -1.48 -10.77 -16.59
CA ASP A 104 -0.19 -11.09 -17.18
C ASP A 104 0.14 -12.58 -17.03
N ARG A 105 -0.22 -13.19 -15.90
CA ARG A 105 -0.08 -14.63 -15.70
C ARG A 105 -0.92 -15.44 -16.68
N GLY A 106 -2.20 -15.07 -16.82
CA GLY A 106 -3.10 -15.72 -17.75
C GLY A 106 -2.61 -15.60 -19.18
N LYS A 107 -2.14 -14.42 -19.56
CA LYS A 107 -1.59 -14.18 -20.89
C LYS A 107 -0.38 -15.05 -21.15
N ASN A 108 0.55 -15.13 -20.20
CA ASN A 108 1.75 -15.97 -20.33
C ASN A 108 1.38 -17.45 -20.46
N TYR A 109 0.38 -17.89 -19.73
CA TYR A 109 -0.09 -19.27 -19.80
C TYR A 109 -0.59 -19.63 -21.21
N TYR A 110 -1.38 -18.75 -21.81
CA TYR A 110 -1.93 -18.98 -23.15
C TYR A 110 -0.88 -18.83 -24.25
N LEU A 111 0.10 -17.94 -24.07
CA LEU A 111 1.14 -17.72 -25.07
C LEU A 111 2.19 -18.82 -25.09
N ASP A 112 2.40 -19.54 -24.00
CA ASP A 112 3.36 -20.64 -23.89
C ASP A 112 2.86 -21.95 -24.49
N LYS A 113 1.66 -21.96 -25.03
CA LYS A 113 1.14 -23.08 -25.79
C LYS A 113 1.49 -22.93 -27.28
#